data_6d8615068ad95feaca067ee9b781fb76
#
_entry.id   6d8615068ad95feaca067ee9b781fb76
#
_cell.length_a   1.000
_cell.length_b   1.000
_cell.length_c   1.000
_cell.angle_alpha   90.00
_cell.angle_beta   90.00
_cell.angle_gamma   90.00
#
_symmetry.space_group_name_H-M   'P 1'
#
loop_
_entity.id
_entity.type
_entity.pdbx_description
1 polymer ?
#
loop_
_entity_poly.entity_id
_entity_poly.type
_entity_poly.pdbx_seq_one_letter_code
_entity_poly.pdbx_strand_id
1 'polypeptide(L)'
;VQFMESGAVALLCVLDASNLERNLRLGLELQKYGIPIVYALNLMDVAERRGYEIDVKLLEQELGWPVVPTVVVKQQGLKELKTALKSVISREDSGEVSSKPLNFDTRVRAREITRKVRKHNNSSLSRLDRLGSRMMQPFPGIPIAILVMLLSIGVVVGAGQALRAVLLLPLVNQVLVPFFRTLFTSFIPEGMLLNILVGEYGIFVISFEWIIALILPYVFLFYVVFSF
;
A
#
# COMPACT_ATOMS: atom_id res chain seq x y z
N VAL A 1 6.47 -27.51 -4.77
CA VAL A 1 7.05 -28.86 -4.75
C VAL A 1 7.04 -29.45 -6.16
N GLN A 2 5.94 -29.44 -6.89
CA GLN A 2 5.85 -30.02 -8.25
C GLN A 2 6.86 -29.43 -9.27
N PHE A 3 7.25 -28.15 -9.16
CA PHE A 3 8.25 -27.53 -10.04
C PHE A 3 9.69 -28.00 -9.75
N MET A 4 9.97 -28.50 -8.57
CA MET A 4 11.30 -28.99 -8.19
C MET A 4 11.60 -30.39 -8.72
N GLU A 5 10.56 -31.17 -9.00
CA GLU A 5 10.69 -32.50 -9.59
C GLU A 5 10.86 -32.47 -11.11
N SER A 6 10.66 -31.31 -11.76
CA SER A 6 10.73 -31.14 -13.22
C SER A 6 12.10 -30.74 -13.78
N GLY A 7 13.19 -30.94 -13.03
CA GLY A 7 14.57 -30.72 -13.52
C GLY A 7 14.99 -29.23 -13.49
N ALA A 8 14.65 -28.50 -12.42
CA ALA A 8 15.14 -27.16 -12.22
C ALA A 8 16.66 -27.17 -12.00
N VAL A 9 17.41 -26.47 -12.85
CA VAL A 9 18.87 -26.37 -12.81
C VAL A 9 19.36 -25.46 -11.68
N ALA A 10 18.61 -24.40 -11.36
CA ALA A 10 18.92 -23.48 -10.26
C ALA A 10 17.65 -22.75 -9.80
N LEU A 11 17.65 -22.28 -8.56
CA LEU A 11 16.56 -21.51 -7.98
C LEU A 11 16.96 -20.05 -7.78
N LEU A 12 16.08 -19.12 -8.13
CA LEU A 12 16.18 -17.73 -7.76
C LEU A 12 15.23 -17.45 -6.59
N CYS A 13 15.79 -17.22 -5.40
CA CYS A 13 15.01 -16.90 -4.21
C CYS A 13 15.06 -15.39 -3.93
N VAL A 14 13.90 -14.72 -3.97
CA VAL A 14 13.82 -13.29 -3.66
C VAL A 14 13.53 -13.10 -2.18
N LEU A 15 14.42 -12.39 -1.48
CA LEU A 15 14.31 -12.06 -0.05
C LEU A 15 13.98 -10.59 0.12
N ASP A 16 13.03 -10.29 0.99
CA ASP A 16 12.74 -8.92 1.42
C ASP A 16 13.71 -8.51 2.54
N ALA A 17 14.62 -7.58 2.23
CA ALA A 17 15.60 -7.06 3.17
C ALA A 17 14.95 -6.40 4.40
N SER A 18 13.78 -5.79 4.24
CA SER A 18 13.06 -5.14 5.33
C SER A 18 12.40 -6.14 6.29
N ASN A 19 12.16 -7.38 5.84
CA ASN A 19 11.56 -8.49 6.58
C ASN A 19 12.42 -9.77 6.51
N LEU A 20 13.73 -9.62 6.67
CA LEU A 20 14.72 -10.65 6.40
C LEU A 20 14.45 -11.98 7.13
N GLU A 21 14.20 -11.96 8.44
CA GLU A 21 13.97 -13.18 9.23
C GLU A 21 12.83 -14.05 8.67
N ARG A 22 11.73 -13.40 8.28
CA ARG A 22 10.58 -14.11 7.74
C ARG A 22 10.88 -14.74 6.37
N ASN A 23 11.56 -14.00 5.51
CA ASN A 23 11.87 -14.45 4.15
C ASN A 23 12.97 -15.50 4.13
N LEU A 24 13.96 -15.41 5.03
CA LEU A 24 15.01 -16.41 5.17
C LEU A 24 14.47 -17.81 5.49
N ARG A 25 13.37 -17.94 6.19
CA ARG A 25 12.75 -19.25 6.48
C ARG A 25 12.45 -20.01 5.18
N LEU A 26 11.84 -19.33 4.22
CA LEU A 26 11.57 -19.94 2.91
C LEU A 26 12.85 -20.28 2.17
N GLY A 27 13.82 -19.37 2.14
CA GLY A 27 15.13 -19.60 1.49
C GLY A 27 15.86 -20.80 2.08
N LEU A 28 15.84 -20.94 3.40
CA LEU A 28 16.46 -22.07 4.10
C LEU A 28 15.68 -23.40 3.91
N GLU A 29 14.34 -23.34 3.78
CA GLU A 29 13.57 -24.53 3.40
C GLU A 29 13.95 -25.00 1.99
N LEU A 30 14.13 -24.07 1.04
CA LEU A 30 14.55 -24.40 -0.31
C LEU A 30 15.94 -25.05 -0.37
N GLN A 31 16.87 -24.66 0.51
CA GLN A 31 18.21 -25.29 0.60
C GLN A 31 18.16 -26.78 0.96
N LYS A 32 17.14 -27.23 1.67
CA LYS A 32 16.98 -28.64 2.06
C LYS A 32 16.79 -29.57 0.86
N TYR A 33 16.36 -29.03 -0.27
CA TYR A 33 16.18 -29.82 -1.50
C TYR A 33 17.49 -30.03 -2.29
N GLY A 34 18.57 -29.40 -1.88
CA GLY A 34 19.87 -29.59 -2.52
C GLY A 34 20.00 -28.97 -3.91
N ILE A 35 19.07 -28.11 -4.33
CA ILE A 35 19.12 -27.40 -5.61
C ILE A 35 19.94 -26.11 -5.43
N PRO A 36 20.82 -25.78 -6.38
CA PRO A 36 21.57 -24.52 -6.36
C PRO A 36 20.67 -23.30 -6.28
N ILE A 37 21.02 -22.33 -5.42
CA ILE A 37 20.18 -21.16 -5.15
C ILE A 37 21.00 -19.88 -5.34
N VAL A 38 20.38 -18.87 -5.98
CA VAL A 38 20.85 -17.49 -5.96
C VAL A 38 19.83 -16.66 -5.18
N TYR A 39 20.30 -15.89 -4.22
CA TYR A 39 19.43 -15.02 -3.43
C TYR A 39 19.46 -13.59 -3.98
N ALA A 40 18.28 -13.06 -4.37
CA ALA A 40 18.10 -11.64 -4.65
C ALA A 40 17.60 -10.96 -3.38
N LEU A 41 18.48 -10.22 -2.69
CA LEU A 41 18.11 -9.45 -1.51
C LEU A 41 17.50 -8.12 -1.94
N ASN A 42 16.18 -8.09 -2.10
CA ASN A 42 15.44 -6.95 -2.62
C ASN A 42 14.97 -6.00 -1.52
N LEU A 43 14.52 -4.80 -1.91
CA LEU A 43 14.05 -3.74 -1.00
C LEU A 43 15.14 -3.24 -0.03
N MET A 44 16.40 -3.22 -0.47
CA MET A 44 17.51 -2.70 0.32
C MET A 44 17.30 -1.24 0.74
N ASP A 45 16.74 -0.42 -0.15
CA ASP A 45 16.40 0.98 0.14
C ASP A 45 15.28 1.14 1.20
N VAL A 46 14.38 0.17 1.29
CA VAL A 46 13.35 0.13 2.34
C VAL A 46 13.96 -0.28 3.68
N ALA A 47 14.87 -1.27 3.66
CA ALA A 47 15.59 -1.70 4.86
C ALA A 47 16.44 -0.55 5.44
N GLU A 48 17.19 0.16 4.61
CA GLU A 48 17.96 1.36 5.01
C GLU A 48 17.07 2.45 5.59
N ARG A 49 15.95 2.77 4.94
CA ARG A 49 14.97 3.75 5.46
C ARG A 49 14.41 3.35 6.83
N ARG A 50 14.27 2.06 7.09
CA ARG A 50 13.86 1.53 8.40
C ARG A 50 14.98 1.45 9.43
N GLY A 51 16.19 1.92 9.09
CA GLY A 51 17.35 1.89 9.96
C GLY A 51 18.02 0.51 10.05
N TYR A 52 17.79 -0.37 9.09
CA TYR A 52 18.45 -1.66 9.02
C TYR A 52 19.63 -1.60 8.06
N GLU A 53 20.80 -1.95 8.55
CA GLU A 53 22.00 -2.19 7.77
C GLU A 53 22.25 -3.70 7.72
N ILE A 54 22.37 -4.27 6.53
CA ILE A 54 22.53 -5.70 6.33
C ILE A 54 23.93 -5.96 5.75
N ASP A 55 24.70 -6.77 6.45
CA ASP A 55 25.98 -7.25 5.95
C ASP A 55 25.76 -8.38 4.92
N VAL A 56 25.75 -7.98 3.64
CA VAL A 56 25.47 -8.89 2.52
C VAL A 56 26.53 -9.97 2.40
N LYS A 57 27.81 -9.65 2.66
CA LYS A 57 28.91 -10.64 2.57
C LYS A 57 28.79 -11.71 3.65
N LEU A 58 28.47 -11.29 4.86
CA LEU A 58 28.24 -12.22 5.96
C LEU A 58 26.98 -13.06 5.71
N LEU A 59 25.92 -12.47 5.13
CA LEU A 59 24.73 -13.23 4.74
C LEU A 59 25.03 -14.29 3.69
N GLU A 60 25.84 -13.97 2.69
CA GLU A 60 26.30 -14.90 1.67
C GLU A 60 27.11 -16.06 2.28
N GLN A 61 28.00 -15.77 3.23
CA GLN A 61 28.77 -16.79 3.97
C GLN A 61 27.87 -17.71 4.82
N GLU A 62 26.90 -17.15 5.53
CA GLU A 62 25.97 -17.90 6.38
C GLU A 62 25.00 -18.79 5.56
N LEU A 63 24.65 -18.37 4.35
CA LEU A 63 23.79 -19.11 3.43
C LEU A 63 24.59 -20.10 2.55
N GLY A 64 25.88 -19.85 2.30
CA GLY A 64 26.71 -20.66 1.40
C GLY A 64 26.36 -20.51 -0.08
N TRP A 65 25.55 -19.54 -0.45
CA TRP A 65 25.09 -19.28 -1.81
C TRP A 65 25.16 -17.78 -2.13
N PRO A 66 25.33 -17.41 -3.42
CA PRO A 66 25.42 -16.01 -3.81
C PRO A 66 24.20 -15.18 -3.36
N VAL A 67 24.48 -14.02 -2.76
CA VAL A 67 23.48 -13.06 -2.33
C VAL A 67 23.72 -11.72 -3.04
N VAL A 68 22.78 -11.31 -3.88
CA VAL A 68 22.89 -10.08 -4.65
C VAL A 68 21.91 -9.04 -4.10
N PRO A 69 22.38 -7.90 -3.57
CA PRO A 69 21.51 -6.81 -3.15
C PRO A 69 20.86 -6.16 -4.37
N THR A 70 19.54 -5.96 -4.30
CA THR A 70 18.75 -5.40 -5.40
C THR A 70 17.76 -4.35 -4.93
N VAL A 71 17.49 -3.38 -5.82
CA VAL A 71 16.33 -2.49 -5.73
C VAL A 71 15.67 -2.52 -7.10
N VAL A 72 14.74 -3.46 -7.28
CA VAL A 72 14.17 -3.78 -8.60
C VAL A 72 13.48 -2.58 -9.24
N VAL A 73 12.75 -1.77 -8.47
CA VAL A 73 12.08 -0.55 -8.96
C VAL A 73 13.08 0.45 -9.56
N LYS A 74 14.33 0.46 -9.07
CA LYS A 74 15.41 1.32 -9.57
C LYS A 74 16.33 0.60 -10.55
N GLN A 75 16.03 -0.64 -10.91
CA GLN A 75 16.86 -1.52 -11.76
C GLN A 75 18.29 -1.73 -11.23
N GLN A 76 18.51 -1.55 -9.92
CA GLN A 76 19.82 -1.75 -9.28
C GLN A 76 20.03 -3.23 -8.93
N GLY A 77 21.26 -3.73 -9.17
CA GLY A 77 21.66 -5.11 -8.85
C GLY A 77 21.18 -6.17 -9.85
N LEU A 78 20.43 -5.80 -10.91
CA LEU A 78 19.89 -6.79 -11.86
C LEU A 78 20.94 -7.41 -12.77
N LYS A 79 21.98 -6.64 -13.15
CA LYS A 79 23.11 -7.15 -13.96
C LYS A 79 23.93 -8.14 -13.16
N GLU A 80 24.24 -7.82 -11.93
CA GLU A 80 24.98 -8.65 -10.97
C GLU A 80 24.20 -9.93 -10.68
N LEU A 81 22.89 -9.82 -10.47
CA LEU A 81 21.99 -10.96 -10.27
C LEU A 81 22.00 -11.92 -11.47
N LYS A 82 21.94 -11.38 -12.68
CA LYS A 82 22.00 -12.17 -13.91
C LYS A 82 23.34 -12.89 -14.07
N THR A 83 24.43 -12.23 -13.68
CA THR A 83 25.80 -12.80 -13.71
C THR A 83 25.94 -13.91 -12.67
N ALA A 84 25.46 -13.68 -11.43
CA ALA A 84 25.47 -14.67 -10.37
C ALA A 84 24.66 -15.92 -10.76
N LEU A 85 23.48 -15.73 -11.36
CA LEU A 85 22.64 -16.84 -11.81
C LEU A 85 23.34 -17.68 -12.89
N LYS A 86 23.94 -17.02 -13.88
CA LYS A 86 24.72 -17.73 -14.92
C LYS A 86 25.90 -18.52 -14.34
N SER A 87 26.62 -17.94 -13.38
CA SER A 87 27.77 -18.62 -12.75
C SER A 87 27.35 -19.86 -11.97
N VAL A 88 26.19 -19.83 -11.30
CA VAL A 88 25.68 -20.99 -10.55
C VAL A 88 25.23 -22.09 -11.51
N ILE A 89 24.53 -21.76 -12.59
CA ILE A 89 24.09 -22.71 -13.63
C ILE A 89 25.34 -23.39 -14.26
N SER A 90 26.36 -22.62 -14.64
CA SER A 90 27.57 -23.19 -15.27
C SER A 90 28.37 -24.08 -14.33
N ARG A 91 28.34 -23.86 -13.01
CA ARG A 91 29.02 -24.74 -12.03
C ARG A 91 28.28 -26.06 -11.83
N GLU A 92 26.96 -26.06 -11.94
CA GLU A 92 26.16 -27.29 -11.86
C GLU A 92 26.43 -28.19 -13.07
N ASP A 93 26.47 -27.62 -14.28
CA ASP A 93 26.83 -28.34 -15.51
C ASP A 93 28.20 -28.99 -15.43
N SER A 94 29.11 -28.43 -14.61
CA SER A 94 30.47 -28.98 -14.39
C SER A 94 30.53 -30.07 -13.30
N GLY A 95 29.41 -30.38 -12.64
CA GLY A 95 29.34 -31.38 -11.56
C GLY A 95 30.03 -30.97 -10.24
N GLU A 96 30.44 -29.71 -10.11
CA GLU A 96 31.17 -29.21 -8.93
C GLU A 96 30.29 -28.93 -7.71
N VAL A 97 28.97 -28.88 -7.91
CA VAL A 97 28.01 -28.52 -6.85
C VAL A 97 27.22 -29.74 -6.41
N SER A 98 27.75 -30.47 -5.45
CA SER A 98 27.00 -31.47 -4.70
C SER A 98 26.43 -30.84 -3.42
N SER A 99 25.22 -30.30 -3.48
CA SER A 99 24.54 -29.80 -2.30
C SER A 99 23.91 -30.97 -1.53
N LYS A 100 24.49 -31.34 -0.39
CA LYS A 100 23.86 -32.29 0.53
C LYS A 100 22.63 -31.65 1.17
N PRO A 101 21.50 -32.38 1.25
CA PRO A 101 20.33 -31.88 1.97
C PRO A 101 20.68 -31.57 3.43
N LEU A 102 20.43 -30.37 3.85
CA LEU A 102 20.74 -29.86 5.18
C LEU A 102 19.54 -30.09 6.12
N ASN A 103 19.78 -30.71 7.27
CA ASN A 103 18.74 -30.92 8.28
C ASN A 103 18.94 -29.96 9.46
N PHE A 104 18.14 -28.90 9.51
CA PHE A 104 18.12 -27.91 10.59
C PHE A 104 16.73 -27.32 10.78
N ASP A 105 16.47 -26.76 11.97
CA ASP A 105 15.25 -25.94 12.19
C ASP A 105 15.41 -24.59 11.52
N THR A 106 14.67 -24.39 10.43
CA THR A 106 14.72 -23.17 9.60
C THR A 106 14.29 -21.92 10.37
N ARG A 107 13.44 -22.02 11.40
CA ARG A 107 13.03 -20.87 12.22
C ARG A 107 14.16 -20.39 13.12
N VAL A 108 14.81 -21.33 13.78
CA VAL A 108 15.95 -21.02 14.66
C VAL A 108 17.08 -20.45 13.83
N ARG A 109 17.43 -21.13 12.71
CA ARG A 109 18.52 -20.72 11.83
C ARG A 109 18.29 -19.35 11.18
N ALA A 110 17.08 -19.08 10.71
CA ALA A 110 16.72 -17.77 10.14
C ALA A 110 16.90 -16.63 11.16
N ARG A 111 16.51 -16.86 12.42
CA ARG A 111 16.67 -15.89 13.50
C ARG A 111 18.14 -15.65 13.83
N GLU A 112 18.94 -16.70 13.93
CA GLU A 112 20.38 -16.60 14.19
C GLU A 112 21.10 -15.81 13.10
N ILE A 113 20.88 -16.17 11.82
CA ILE A 113 21.47 -15.46 10.69
C ILE A 113 21.04 -13.99 10.71
N THR A 114 19.76 -13.71 10.86
CA THR A 114 19.27 -12.32 10.88
C THR A 114 19.91 -11.50 11.99
N ARG A 115 20.08 -12.07 13.20
CA ARG A 115 20.75 -11.37 14.31
C ARG A 115 22.23 -11.07 14.04
N LYS A 116 22.92 -11.94 13.31
CA LYS A 116 24.33 -11.77 12.95
C LYS A 116 24.52 -10.70 11.89
N VAL A 117 23.70 -10.75 10.83
CA VAL A 117 23.88 -9.93 9.63
C VAL A 117 23.20 -8.58 9.68
N ARG A 118 22.15 -8.41 10.52
CA ARG A 118 21.39 -7.17 10.61
C ARG A 118 21.81 -6.32 11.79
N LYS A 119 22.29 -5.12 11.50
CA LYS A 119 22.55 -4.08 12.49
C LYS A 119 21.42 -3.04 12.44
N HIS A 120 21.04 -2.53 13.61
CA HIS A 120 20.08 -1.43 13.68
C HIS A 120 20.84 -0.12 13.79
N ASN A 121 20.71 0.72 12.78
CA ASN A 121 21.33 2.04 12.73
C ASN A 121 20.25 3.11 12.88
N ASN A 122 20.08 3.64 14.09
CA ASN A 122 19.07 4.66 14.38
C ASN A 122 19.33 6.02 13.70
N SER A 123 20.50 6.21 13.09
CA SER A 123 20.88 7.48 12.46
C SER A 123 20.23 7.70 11.09
N SER A 124 19.76 6.64 10.42
CA SER A 124 19.19 6.70 9.07
C SER A 124 17.67 6.99 9.02
N LEU A 125 16.98 6.95 10.17
CA LEU A 125 15.54 7.22 10.22
C LEU A 125 15.24 8.69 9.88
N SER A 126 14.53 8.92 8.79
CA SER A 126 13.97 10.23 8.45
C SER A 126 13.12 10.79 9.61
N ARG A 127 13.05 12.11 9.71
CA ARG A 127 12.16 12.77 10.71
C ARG A 127 10.71 12.30 10.55
N LEU A 128 10.27 12.06 9.30
CA LEU A 128 8.94 11.55 8.98
C LEU A 128 8.74 10.10 9.45
N ASP A 129 9.76 9.23 9.28
CA ASP A 129 9.69 7.83 9.73
C ASP A 129 9.67 7.75 11.26
N ARG A 130 10.39 8.63 11.94
CA ARG A 130 10.32 8.76 13.41
C ARG A 130 8.95 9.22 13.88
N LEU A 131 8.34 10.18 13.17
CA LEU A 131 6.98 10.61 13.46
C LEU A 131 5.99 9.48 13.22
N GLY A 132 6.07 8.79 12.07
CA GLY A 132 5.23 7.65 11.74
C GLY A 132 5.32 6.53 12.78
N SER A 133 6.53 6.18 13.22
CA SER A 133 6.71 5.13 14.24
C SER A 133 6.15 5.52 15.62
N ARG A 134 6.20 6.81 15.99
CA ARG A 134 5.55 7.31 17.20
C ARG A 134 4.03 7.30 17.08
N MET A 135 3.48 7.61 15.90
CA MET A 135 2.04 7.57 15.65
C MET A 135 1.46 6.16 15.70
N MET A 136 2.27 5.11 15.50
CA MET A 136 1.86 3.71 15.67
C MET A 136 1.75 3.25 17.13
N GLN A 137 2.26 4.04 18.09
CA GLN A 137 2.11 3.73 19.50
C GLN A 137 0.70 4.15 19.98
N PRO A 138 0.08 3.43 20.95
CA PRO A 138 -1.25 3.78 21.46
C PRO A 138 -1.35 5.22 21.95
N PHE A 139 -0.29 5.70 22.58
CA PHE A 139 -0.11 7.09 22.93
C PHE A 139 1.21 7.59 22.32
N PRO A 140 1.22 8.61 21.43
CA PRO A 140 0.18 9.59 21.08
C PRO A 140 -0.71 9.22 19.87
N GLY A 141 -0.64 8.00 19.32
CA GLY A 141 -1.34 7.62 18.09
C GLY A 141 -2.87 7.81 18.15
N ILE A 142 -3.53 7.35 19.22
CA ILE A 142 -5.00 7.48 19.39
C ILE A 142 -5.44 8.94 19.41
N PRO A 143 -4.86 9.85 20.20
CA PRO A 143 -5.20 11.27 20.17
C PRO A 143 -5.04 11.91 18.78
N ILE A 144 -3.94 11.56 18.08
CA ILE A 144 -3.68 12.08 16.73
C ILE A 144 -4.72 11.55 15.73
N ALA A 145 -5.08 10.27 15.81
CA ALA A 145 -6.11 9.68 14.96
C ALA A 145 -7.48 10.37 15.17
N ILE A 146 -7.87 10.63 16.41
CA ILE A 146 -9.09 11.38 16.74
C ILE A 146 -9.03 12.79 16.16
N LEU A 147 -7.90 13.49 16.33
CA LEU A 147 -7.73 14.83 15.78
C LEU A 147 -7.84 14.85 14.25
N VAL A 148 -7.19 13.92 13.56
CA VAL A 148 -7.26 13.80 12.09
C VAL A 148 -8.71 13.49 11.65
N MET A 149 -9.40 12.60 12.36
CA MET A 149 -10.81 12.28 12.08
C MET A 149 -11.70 13.52 12.24
N LEU A 150 -11.54 14.27 13.33
CA LEU A 150 -12.32 15.50 13.55
C LEU A 150 -12.02 16.58 12.51
N LEU A 151 -10.75 16.74 12.13
CA LEU A 151 -10.37 17.66 11.04
C LEU A 151 -10.97 17.24 9.71
N SER A 152 -10.94 15.95 9.37
CA SER A 152 -11.52 15.42 8.14
C SER A 152 -13.03 15.66 8.08
N ILE A 153 -13.75 15.39 9.16
CA ILE A 153 -15.18 15.68 9.27
C ILE A 153 -15.43 17.20 9.17
N GLY A 154 -14.64 18.02 9.85
CA GLY A 154 -14.73 19.47 9.78
C GLY A 154 -14.55 20.02 8.37
N VAL A 155 -13.60 19.50 7.61
CA VAL A 155 -13.38 19.86 6.20
C VAL A 155 -14.58 19.43 5.34
N VAL A 156 -15.09 18.21 5.49
CA VAL A 156 -16.25 17.73 4.72
C VAL A 156 -17.49 18.58 5.00
N VAL A 157 -17.77 18.85 6.27
CA VAL A 157 -18.93 19.66 6.66
C VAL A 157 -18.76 21.12 6.21
N GLY A 158 -17.61 21.73 6.46
CA GLY A 158 -17.36 23.13 6.10
C GLY A 158 -17.36 23.37 4.59
N ALA A 159 -16.64 22.57 3.84
CA ALA A 159 -16.60 22.66 2.37
C ALA A 159 -17.95 22.27 1.76
N GLY A 160 -18.67 21.30 2.35
CA GLY A 160 -20.01 20.90 1.93
C GLY A 160 -21.01 22.04 2.08
N GLN A 161 -20.99 22.74 3.21
CA GLN A 161 -21.84 23.93 3.44
C GLN A 161 -21.50 25.05 2.45
N ALA A 162 -20.21 25.31 2.20
CA ALA A 162 -19.81 26.33 1.24
C ALA A 162 -20.29 25.97 -0.19
N LEU A 163 -20.08 24.73 -0.63
CA LEU A 163 -20.52 24.26 -1.94
C LEU A 163 -22.04 24.33 -2.08
N ARG A 164 -22.77 23.94 -1.03
CA ARG A 164 -24.23 24.06 -0.97
C ARG A 164 -24.67 25.51 -1.14
N ALA A 165 -24.15 26.40 -0.30
CA ALA A 165 -24.64 27.81 -0.25
C ALA A 165 -24.28 28.59 -1.52
N VAL A 166 -23.09 28.43 -2.05
CA VAL A 166 -22.54 29.24 -3.15
C VAL A 166 -22.98 28.72 -4.52
N LEU A 167 -23.06 27.41 -4.70
CA LEU A 167 -23.29 26.81 -6.01
C LEU A 167 -24.63 26.11 -6.11
N LEU A 168 -24.95 25.21 -5.18
CA LEU A 168 -26.08 24.29 -5.36
C LEU A 168 -27.43 24.90 -5.03
N LEU A 169 -27.57 25.67 -3.96
CA LEU A 169 -28.80 26.37 -3.67
C LEU A 169 -29.19 27.39 -4.75
N PRO A 170 -28.28 28.24 -5.26
CA PRO A 170 -28.63 29.10 -6.40
C PRO A 170 -28.99 28.30 -7.66
N LEU A 171 -28.29 27.19 -7.94
CA LEU A 171 -28.64 26.34 -9.08
C LEU A 171 -30.04 25.75 -8.97
N VAL A 172 -30.42 25.27 -7.79
CA VAL A 172 -31.77 24.72 -7.56
C VAL A 172 -32.80 25.81 -7.66
N ASN A 173 -32.65 26.91 -6.92
CA ASN A 173 -33.69 27.90 -6.77
C ASN A 173 -33.83 28.87 -7.97
N GLN A 174 -32.70 29.13 -8.69
CA GLN A 174 -32.74 30.08 -9.80
C GLN A 174 -32.86 29.41 -11.17
N VAL A 175 -32.52 28.13 -11.27
CA VAL A 175 -32.53 27.40 -12.56
C VAL A 175 -33.53 26.26 -12.55
N LEU A 176 -33.41 25.31 -11.62
CA LEU A 176 -34.25 24.11 -11.65
C LEU A 176 -35.69 24.37 -11.28
N VAL A 177 -35.93 25.10 -10.20
CA VAL A 177 -37.29 25.41 -9.73
C VAL A 177 -38.07 26.24 -10.77
N PRO A 178 -37.57 27.35 -11.34
CA PRO A 178 -38.26 28.09 -12.39
C PRO A 178 -38.50 27.25 -13.65
N PHE A 179 -37.53 26.43 -14.04
CA PHE A 179 -37.66 25.52 -15.19
C PHE A 179 -38.84 24.56 -15.01
N PHE A 180 -38.92 23.87 -13.89
CA PHE A 180 -40.03 22.95 -13.60
C PHE A 180 -41.36 23.68 -13.43
N ARG A 181 -41.32 24.84 -12.81
CA ARG A 181 -42.53 25.67 -12.68
C ARG A 181 -43.08 26.02 -14.07
N THR A 182 -42.28 26.50 -14.97
CA THR A 182 -42.68 26.81 -16.35
C THR A 182 -43.20 25.58 -17.10
N LEU A 183 -42.54 24.43 -16.91
CA LEU A 183 -42.99 23.17 -17.49
C LEU A 183 -44.35 22.74 -16.99
N PHE A 184 -44.59 22.79 -15.68
CA PHE A 184 -45.86 22.36 -15.08
C PHE A 184 -47.00 23.33 -15.33
N THR A 185 -46.76 24.64 -15.42
CA THR A 185 -47.78 25.63 -15.77
C THR A 185 -48.31 25.45 -17.19
N SER A 186 -47.56 24.77 -18.08
CA SER A 186 -48.05 24.45 -19.43
C SER A 186 -49.12 23.35 -19.44
N PHE A 187 -49.23 22.55 -18.40
CA PHE A 187 -50.14 21.39 -18.32
C PHE A 187 -51.17 21.53 -17.18
N ILE A 188 -50.85 22.30 -16.14
CA ILE A 188 -51.67 22.42 -14.94
C ILE A 188 -52.00 23.91 -14.72
N PRO A 189 -53.30 24.27 -14.64
CA PRO A 189 -53.68 25.64 -14.36
C PRO A 189 -53.21 26.09 -12.97
N GLU A 190 -52.96 27.39 -12.83
CA GLU A 190 -52.60 27.98 -11.54
C GLU A 190 -53.61 27.66 -10.47
N GLY A 191 -53.16 27.00 -9.39
CA GLY A 191 -54.02 26.58 -8.30
C GLY A 191 -53.28 25.79 -7.21
N MET A 192 -54.04 25.19 -6.32
CA MET A 192 -53.50 24.43 -5.18
C MET A 192 -52.58 23.27 -5.61
N LEU A 193 -52.91 22.57 -6.69
CA LEU A 193 -52.15 21.47 -7.24
C LEU A 193 -50.75 21.91 -7.71
N LEU A 194 -50.62 23.01 -8.42
CA LEU A 194 -49.34 23.55 -8.87
C LEU A 194 -48.48 23.97 -7.67
N ASN A 195 -49.08 24.58 -6.64
CA ASN A 195 -48.37 24.97 -5.44
C ASN A 195 -47.86 23.77 -4.62
N ILE A 196 -48.61 22.65 -4.59
CA ILE A 196 -48.17 21.41 -3.95
C ILE A 196 -46.97 20.79 -4.71
N LEU A 197 -46.94 20.89 -6.03
CA LEU A 197 -45.86 20.33 -6.84
C LEU A 197 -44.62 21.21 -6.85
N VAL A 198 -44.75 22.50 -7.17
CA VAL A 198 -43.64 23.42 -7.49
C VAL A 198 -43.74 24.75 -6.74
N GLY A 199 -44.57 24.83 -5.68
CA GLY A 199 -44.61 25.99 -4.76
C GLY A 199 -43.33 26.06 -3.90
N GLU A 200 -43.23 27.11 -3.09
CA GLU A 200 -42.09 27.36 -2.18
C GLU A 200 -41.76 26.13 -1.30
N TYR A 201 -42.76 25.38 -0.88
CA TYR A 201 -42.64 24.11 -0.16
C TYR A 201 -43.15 22.91 -1.00
N GLY A 202 -43.06 23.03 -2.31
CA GLY A 202 -43.54 21.99 -3.21
C GLY A 202 -42.66 20.72 -3.15
N ILE A 203 -43.25 19.57 -3.48
CA ILE A 203 -42.59 18.26 -3.43
C ILE A 203 -41.33 18.26 -4.27
N PHE A 204 -41.33 18.84 -5.47
CA PHE A 204 -40.15 18.92 -6.34
C PHE A 204 -39.06 19.82 -5.76
N VAL A 205 -39.45 21.01 -5.20
CA VAL A 205 -38.46 21.93 -4.63
C VAL A 205 -37.74 21.29 -3.45
N ILE A 206 -38.51 20.74 -2.51
CA ILE A 206 -37.93 20.03 -1.34
C ILE A 206 -37.09 18.87 -1.79
N SER A 207 -37.54 18.06 -2.75
CA SER A 207 -36.76 16.91 -3.24
C SER A 207 -35.43 17.33 -3.86
N PHE A 208 -35.42 18.36 -4.70
CA PHE A 208 -34.15 18.85 -5.30
C PHE A 208 -33.24 19.51 -4.27
N GLU A 209 -33.75 20.27 -3.33
CA GLU A 209 -32.95 20.86 -2.26
C GLU A 209 -32.29 19.78 -1.38
N TRP A 210 -33.04 18.73 -1.03
CA TRP A 210 -32.49 17.66 -0.20
C TRP A 210 -31.48 16.76 -0.96
N ILE A 211 -31.80 16.36 -2.18
CA ILE A 211 -30.95 15.45 -2.95
C ILE A 211 -29.72 16.18 -3.50
N ILE A 212 -29.94 17.30 -4.22
CA ILE A 212 -28.86 17.97 -4.94
C ILE A 212 -28.10 18.91 -4.00
N ALA A 213 -28.81 19.73 -3.22
CA ALA A 213 -28.17 20.77 -2.42
C ALA A 213 -27.70 20.28 -1.04
N LEU A 214 -28.27 19.20 -0.50
CA LEU A 214 -27.84 18.65 0.79
C LEU A 214 -26.99 17.38 0.65
N ILE A 215 -27.52 16.33 0.03
CA ILE A 215 -26.85 15.01 0.03
C ILE A 215 -25.60 14.99 -0.86
N LEU A 216 -25.71 15.48 -2.09
CA LEU A 216 -24.67 15.36 -3.11
C LEU A 216 -23.34 16.01 -2.70
N PRO A 217 -23.26 17.23 -2.15
CA PRO A 217 -22.00 17.85 -1.78
C PRO A 217 -21.27 17.09 -0.66
N TYR A 218 -22.02 16.56 0.31
CA TYR A 218 -21.39 15.82 1.42
C TYR A 218 -20.88 14.45 0.99
N VAL A 219 -21.65 13.73 0.18
CA VAL A 219 -21.21 12.44 -0.38
C VAL A 219 -19.99 12.62 -1.26
N PHE A 220 -19.99 13.62 -2.15
CA PHE A 220 -18.85 13.92 -3.00
C PHE A 220 -17.58 14.25 -2.20
N LEU A 221 -17.69 15.17 -1.23
CA LEU A 221 -16.55 15.57 -0.40
C LEU A 221 -16.06 14.43 0.50
N PHE A 222 -16.96 13.60 1.00
CA PHE A 222 -16.60 12.41 1.73
C PHE A 222 -15.71 11.49 0.88
N TYR A 223 -16.14 11.18 -0.35
CA TYR A 223 -15.33 10.38 -1.26
C TYR A 223 -13.98 11.02 -1.58
N VAL A 224 -13.93 12.33 -1.80
CA VAL A 224 -12.67 13.04 -2.06
C VAL A 224 -11.73 12.95 -0.87
N VAL A 225 -12.19 13.23 0.34
CA VAL A 225 -11.34 13.22 1.55
C VAL A 225 -10.85 11.82 1.91
N PHE A 226 -11.66 10.78 1.68
CA PHE A 226 -11.28 9.40 2.02
C PHE A 226 -10.63 8.62 0.85
N SER A 227 -10.50 9.25 -0.33
CA SER A 227 -9.75 8.69 -1.46
C SER A 227 -8.24 8.96 -1.37
N PHE A 228 -7.81 9.89 -0.54
CA PHE A 228 -6.43 10.24 -0.27
C PHE A 228 -5.93 9.62 1.04
#